data_670ac194f2298002a53cfc9a74d0269b
#
_entry.id   670ac194f2298002a53cfc9a74d0269b
#
_cell.length_a   1.000
_cell.length_b   1.000
_cell.length_c   1.000
_cell.angle_alpha   90.00
_cell.angle_beta   90.00
_cell.angle_gamma   90.00
#
_symmetry.space_group_name_H-M   'P 1'
#
loop_
_entity.id
_entity.type
_entity.pdbx_description
1 polymer ?
#
loop_
_entity_poly.entity_id
_entity_poly.type
_entity_poly.pdbx_seq_one_letter_code
_entity_poly.pdbx_strand_id
1 'polypeptide(L)'
;MTLFSRLSLVNGQCMPLRNAIYRPWVIRNRLGKMAAHISSASTGTSLAELPKSNVFTSKLPPDPAFETPASSHNAPRETLGPRIVRGALYTFVRPESTKDPELLGVSSKAMEDLGLKSGEELTSEFKELVSGNKMYWNEESGGIYPWAQCYGGKS
;
A
#
# COMPACT_ATOMS: atom_id res chain seq x y z
N MET A 1 -35.30 -41.08 6.99
CA MET A 1 -35.10 -39.76 6.35
C MET A 1 -34.26 -39.96 5.11
N THR A 2 -34.78 -39.68 3.97
CA THR A 2 -34.53 -40.26 2.66
C THR A 2 -33.41 -39.50 1.93
N LEU A 3 -32.34 -40.21 1.58
CA LEU A 3 -31.32 -39.76 0.62
C LEU A 3 -31.88 -39.93 -0.78
N PHE A 4 -32.00 -38.81 -1.53
CA PHE A 4 -32.23 -38.82 -2.97
C PHE A 4 -30.89 -38.90 -3.72
N SER A 5 -30.59 -40.05 -4.29
CA SER A 5 -29.55 -40.23 -5.30
C SER A 5 -30.16 -39.90 -6.68
N ARG A 6 -29.59 -38.93 -7.39
CA ARG A 6 -29.90 -38.69 -8.81
C ARG A 6 -29.02 -39.64 -9.65
N LEU A 7 -29.69 -40.60 -10.28
CA LEU A 7 -29.13 -41.39 -11.36
C LEU A 7 -29.46 -40.68 -12.67
N SER A 8 -28.44 -40.38 -13.47
CA SER A 8 -28.61 -39.94 -14.87
C SER A 8 -28.40 -41.13 -15.78
N LEU A 9 -29.45 -41.51 -16.49
CA LEU A 9 -29.43 -42.57 -17.50
C LEU A 9 -29.13 -41.96 -18.86
N VAL A 10 -28.02 -42.36 -19.48
CA VAL A 10 -27.74 -42.18 -20.90
C VAL A 10 -27.39 -43.55 -21.47
N ASN A 11 -28.18 -44.01 -22.48
CA ASN A 11 -27.97 -45.22 -23.28
C ASN A 11 -27.98 -46.55 -22.56
N GLY A 12 -28.89 -46.82 -21.63
CA GLY A 12 -29.32 -48.15 -21.27
C GLY A 12 -28.30 -49.18 -20.76
N GLN A 13 -27.08 -48.76 -20.40
CA GLN A 13 -26.06 -49.64 -19.80
C GLN A 13 -25.46 -49.02 -18.51
N CYS A 14 -25.62 -49.71 -17.41
CA CYS A 14 -24.92 -49.41 -16.17
C CYS A 14 -23.45 -49.74 -16.32
N MET A 15 -22.56 -48.76 -16.33
CA MET A 15 -21.14 -48.95 -16.18
C MET A 15 -20.75 -48.81 -14.67
N PRO A 16 -20.04 -49.74 -14.10
CA PRO A 16 -19.54 -49.59 -12.73
C PRO A 16 -18.45 -48.52 -12.70
N LEU A 17 -18.59 -47.56 -11.79
CA LEU A 17 -17.56 -46.58 -11.49
C LEU A 17 -16.28 -47.30 -11.03
N ARG A 18 -15.27 -47.34 -11.90
CA ARG A 18 -13.92 -47.71 -11.51
C ARG A 18 -13.36 -46.72 -10.54
N ASN A 19 -12.97 -47.19 -9.37
CA ASN A 19 -12.24 -46.41 -8.36
C ASN A 19 -11.06 -45.70 -9.03
N ALA A 20 -11.16 -44.35 -9.14
CA ALA A 20 -10.02 -43.54 -9.48
C ALA A 20 -9.05 -43.56 -8.31
N ILE A 21 -7.99 -44.37 -8.43
CA ILE A 21 -6.87 -44.38 -7.50
C ILE A 21 -6.20 -43.01 -7.60
N TYR A 22 -6.41 -42.19 -6.61
CA TYR A 22 -5.70 -40.91 -6.43
C TYR A 22 -4.21 -41.25 -6.25
N ARG A 23 -3.42 -41.13 -7.29
CA ARG A 23 -1.97 -41.21 -7.19
C ARG A 23 -1.47 -39.84 -6.64
N PRO A 24 -0.88 -39.84 -5.44
CA PRO A 24 -0.21 -38.61 -4.99
C PRO A 24 0.96 -38.34 -5.94
N TRP A 25 1.01 -37.13 -6.48
CA TRP A 25 2.14 -36.62 -7.23
C TRP A 25 3.35 -36.53 -6.30
N VAL A 26 4.17 -37.56 -6.33
CA VAL A 26 5.47 -37.52 -5.65
C VAL A 26 6.36 -36.58 -6.45
N ILE A 27 6.49 -35.36 -5.97
CA ILE A 27 7.53 -34.44 -6.46
C ILE A 27 8.86 -35.05 -6.04
N ARG A 28 9.53 -35.69 -6.98
CA ARG A 28 10.91 -36.13 -6.82
C ARG A 28 11.77 -34.88 -6.80
N ASN A 29 12.07 -34.38 -5.60
CA ASN A 29 13.12 -33.37 -5.41
C ASN A 29 14.46 -33.98 -5.91
N ARG A 30 14.81 -33.66 -7.15
CA ARG A 30 16.17 -33.76 -7.62
C ARG A 30 16.98 -32.66 -6.95
N LEU A 31 17.55 -32.96 -5.80
CA LEU A 31 18.65 -32.21 -5.21
C LEU A 31 19.86 -32.30 -6.16
N GLY A 32 19.84 -31.47 -7.19
CA GLY A 32 21.00 -31.17 -8.03
C GLY A 32 21.56 -29.84 -7.54
N LYS A 33 22.73 -29.92 -6.95
CA LYS A 33 23.60 -28.80 -6.60
C LYS A 33 23.63 -27.76 -7.71
N MET A 34 23.06 -26.60 -7.48
CA MET A 34 23.48 -25.32 -8.00
C MET A 34 23.01 -24.25 -7.03
N ALA A 35 23.70 -24.15 -5.89
CA ALA A 35 23.73 -22.92 -5.14
C ALA A 35 24.64 -21.94 -5.91
N ALA A 36 24.13 -21.43 -7.02
CA ALA A 36 24.60 -20.15 -7.49
C ALA A 36 23.91 -19.11 -6.58
N HIS A 37 24.61 -18.64 -5.58
CA HIS A 37 24.34 -17.39 -4.95
C HIS A 37 24.42 -16.31 -6.04
N ILE A 38 23.33 -16.12 -6.76
CA ILE A 38 23.08 -14.84 -7.38
C ILE A 38 22.57 -13.98 -6.21
N SER A 39 23.50 -13.36 -5.51
CA SER A 39 23.23 -12.14 -4.79
C SER A 39 22.81 -11.15 -5.89
N SER A 40 21.54 -11.14 -6.25
CA SER A 40 20.95 -10.02 -6.95
C SER A 40 21.05 -8.88 -5.96
N ALA A 41 22.07 -8.06 -6.10
CA ALA A 41 22.09 -6.75 -5.49
C ALA A 41 20.76 -6.13 -5.87
N SER A 42 19.88 -5.93 -4.91
CA SER A 42 18.58 -5.30 -5.13
C SER A 42 18.88 -3.89 -5.63
N THR A 43 18.76 -3.70 -6.94
CA THR A 43 18.92 -2.40 -7.58
C THR A 43 17.73 -1.55 -7.22
N GLY A 44 17.77 -0.91 -6.07
CA GLY A 44 16.69 -0.06 -5.59
C GLY A 44 17.13 0.68 -4.34
N THR A 45 16.40 1.74 -4.04
CA THR A 45 16.66 2.63 -2.91
C THR A 45 15.73 2.26 -1.76
N SER A 46 16.16 2.45 -0.52
CA SER A 46 15.26 2.33 0.62
C SER A 46 14.28 3.50 0.67
N LEU A 47 13.16 3.31 1.32
CA LEU A 47 12.14 4.35 1.48
C LEU A 47 12.70 5.62 2.14
N ALA A 48 13.60 5.46 3.10
CA ALA A 48 14.26 6.59 3.78
C ALA A 48 15.17 7.39 2.84
N GLU A 49 15.86 6.72 1.93
CA GLU A 49 16.80 7.31 0.97
C GLU A 49 16.13 7.80 -0.32
N LEU A 50 14.86 7.44 -0.54
CA LEU A 50 14.12 7.85 -1.73
C LEU A 50 14.14 9.39 -1.86
N PRO A 51 14.49 9.95 -3.05
CA PRO A 51 14.46 11.39 -3.25
C PRO A 51 13.06 11.95 -3.02
N LYS A 52 12.96 12.94 -2.15
CA LYS A 52 11.71 13.58 -1.77
C LYS A 52 11.70 15.02 -2.24
N SER A 53 10.56 15.49 -2.72
CA SER A 53 10.40 16.84 -3.26
C SER A 53 9.09 17.46 -2.78
N ASN A 54 9.14 18.73 -2.46
CA ASN A 54 7.98 19.55 -2.09
C ASN A 54 7.69 20.65 -3.12
N VAL A 55 8.06 20.42 -4.38
CA VAL A 55 7.90 21.42 -5.46
C VAL A 55 6.47 21.94 -5.58
N PHE A 56 5.47 21.08 -5.39
CA PHE A 56 4.06 21.46 -5.42
C PHE A 56 3.75 22.50 -4.33
N THR A 57 4.04 22.15 -3.09
CA THR A 57 3.72 23.00 -1.92
C THR A 57 4.60 24.24 -1.82
N SER A 58 5.77 24.26 -2.47
CA SER A 58 6.65 25.44 -2.49
C SER A 58 6.28 26.49 -3.54
N LYS A 59 5.46 26.13 -4.54
CA LYS A 59 5.14 27.01 -5.67
C LYS A 59 3.68 27.45 -5.74
N LEU A 60 2.80 26.78 -5.05
CA LEU A 60 1.36 27.04 -5.09
C LEU A 60 0.90 27.70 -3.79
N PRO A 61 -0.18 28.50 -3.83
CA PRO A 61 -0.70 29.15 -2.65
C PRO A 61 -1.28 28.14 -1.66
N PRO A 62 -0.78 28.12 -0.42
CA PRO A 62 -1.33 27.31 0.65
C PRO A 62 -2.66 27.89 1.16
N ASP A 63 -3.36 27.08 1.92
CA ASP A 63 -4.50 27.50 2.70
C ASP A 63 -4.12 28.59 3.70
N PRO A 64 -4.76 29.78 3.66
CA PRO A 64 -4.45 30.88 4.57
C PRO A 64 -4.63 30.55 6.06
N ALA A 65 -5.44 29.55 6.39
CA ALA A 65 -5.60 29.11 7.78
C ALA A 65 -4.44 28.23 8.26
N PHE A 66 -3.74 27.57 7.30
CA PHE A 66 -2.62 26.66 7.58
C PHE A 66 -1.50 26.87 6.57
N GLU A 67 -0.87 28.02 6.64
CA GLU A 67 0.20 28.42 5.69
C GLU A 67 1.47 27.57 5.83
N THR A 68 1.67 26.97 7.00
CA THR A 68 2.87 26.18 7.27
C THR A 68 2.50 24.78 7.80
N PRO A 69 3.39 23.77 7.63
CA PRO A 69 3.21 22.46 8.25
C PRO A 69 3.00 22.55 9.77
N ALA A 70 3.75 23.38 10.48
CA ALA A 70 3.66 23.56 11.91
C ALA A 70 2.28 24.09 12.34
N SER A 71 1.70 25.06 11.60
CA SER A 71 0.37 25.57 11.92
C SER A 71 -0.71 24.51 11.83
N SER A 72 -0.64 23.62 10.83
CA SER A 72 -1.55 22.47 10.75
C SER A 72 -1.26 21.39 11.80
N HIS A 73 0.02 21.15 12.09
CA HIS A 73 0.40 20.12 13.08
C HIS A 73 -0.10 20.43 14.48
N ASN A 74 0.01 21.70 14.88
CA ASN A 74 -0.37 22.17 16.21
C ASN A 74 -1.84 22.59 16.32
N ALA A 75 -2.58 22.59 15.23
CA ALA A 75 -3.99 22.98 15.23
C ALA A 75 -4.88 21.96 15.97
N PRO A 76 -5.93 22.41 16.64
CA PRO A 76 -6.96 21.53 17.18
C PRO A 76 -7.59 20.67 16.07
N ARG A 77 -7.87 19.40 16.36
CA ARG A 77 -8.39 18.44 15.38
C ARG A 77 -9.68 18.92 14.73
N GLU A 78 -10.52 19.59 15.47
CA GLU A 78 -11.81 20.11 15.06
C GLU A 78 -11.70 21.14 13.93
N THR A 79 -10.58 21.88 13.89
CA THR A 79 -10.31 22.89 12.85
C THR A 79 -9.78 22.32 11.55
N LEU A 80 -9.30 21.07 11.57
CA LEU A 80 -8.80 20.34 10.40
C LEU A 80 -9.90 19.60 9.62
N GLY A 81 -11.14 19.68 10.08
CA GLY A 81 -12.30 19.05 9.44
C GLY A 81 -12.66 19.65 8.08
N PRO A 82 -13.65 19.06 7.39
CA PRO A 82 -14.15 19.58 6.11
C PRO A 82 -14.61 21.02 6.22
N ARG A 83 -14.10 21.91 5.36
CA ARG A 83 -14.42 23.33 5.33
C ARG A 83 -14.24 23.92 3.94
N ILE A 84 -14.82 25.07 3.71
CA ILE A 84 -14.59 25.81 2.47
C ILE A 84 -13.26 26.56 2.60
N VAL A 85 -12.33 26.25 1.68
CA VAL A 85 -11.03 26.94 1.55
C VAL A 85 -11.08 27.81 0.30
N ARG A 86 -10.72 29.09 0.44
CA ARG A 86 -10.72 30.05 -0.66
C ARG A 86 -9.31 30.57 -0.93
N GLY A 87 -8.99 30.75 -2.22
CA GLY A 87 -7.72 31.31 -2.61
C GLY A 87 -6.50 30.41 -2.46
N ALA A 88 -6.73 29.10 -2.23
CA ALA A 88 -5.67 28.12 -2.07
C ALA A 88 -5.87 26.93 -2.99
N LEU A 89 -4.78 26.27 -3.35
CA LEU A 89 -4.80 25.04 -4.14
C LEU A 89 -4.57 23.79 -3.29
N TYR A 90 -4.01 23.94 -2.11
CA TYR A 90 -3.79 22.85 -1.17
C TYR A 90 -3.88 23.34 0.29
N THR A 91 -4.07 22.41 1.19
CA THR A 91 -3.98 22.62 2.64
C THR A 91 -3.11 21.54 3.26
N PHE A 92 -2.32 21.89 4.26
CA PHE A 92 -1.60 20.89 5.03
C PHE A 92 -2.57 20.11 5.92
N VAL A 93 -2.38 18.80 6.00
CA VAL A 93 -3.25 17.91 6.78
C VAL A 93 -2.44 17.01 7.69
N ARG A 94 -2.82 16.96 8.96
CA ARG A 94 -2.24 16.04 9.92
C ARG A 94 -2.95 14.69 9.82
N PRO A 95 -2.25 13.59 9.47
CA PRO A 95 -2.84 12.27 9.44
C PRO A 95 -3.40 11.86 10.81
N GLU A 96 -4.38 10.99 10.81
CA GLU A 96 -4.84 10.32 12.01
C GLU A 96 -4.07 9.03 12.21
N SER A 97 -3.63 8.76 13.44
CA SER A 97 -2.90 7.53 13.73
C SER A 97 -3.81 6.31 13.56
N THR A 98 -3.33 5.34 12.80
CA THR A 98 -3.98 4.05 12.63
C THR A 98 -3.40 3.05 13.63
N LYS A 99 -4.27 2.44 14.43
CA LYS A 99 -3.85 1.41 15.38
C LYS A 99 -3.56 0.10 14.64
N ASP A 100 -2.41 -0.50 14.94
CA ASP A 100 -1.99 -1.82 14.45
C ASP A 100 -2.17 -1.97 12.91
N PRO A 101 -1.52 -1.12 12.09
CA PRO A 101 -1.73 -1.14 10.64
C PRO A 101 -1.22 -2.44 10.00
N GLU A 102 -2.05 -3.05 9.16
CA GLU A 102 -1.70 -4.23 8.37
C GLU A 102 -1.61 -3.90 6.89
N LEU A 103 -0.56 -4.41 6.23
CA LEU A 103 -0.42 -4.30 4.79
C LEU A 103 -1.24 -5.40 4.10
N LEU A 104 -2.31 -5.03 3.44
CA LEU A 104 -3.17 -5.97 2.71
C LEU A 104 -2.62 -6.33 1.33
N GLY A 105 -1.88 -5.43 0.71
CA GLY A 105 -1.28 -5.65 -0.58
C GLY A 105 -0.57 -4.41 -1.10
N VAL A 106 0.36 -4.64 -2.02
CA VAL A 106 1.11 -3.59 -2.72
C VAL A 106 1.33 -4.00 -4.18
N SER A 107 1.39 -3.03 -5.06
CA SER A 107 1.73 -3.27 -6.46
C SER A 107 3.24 -3.35 -6.63
N SER A 108 3.76 -4.53 -6.99
CA SER A 108 5.18 -4.69 -7.29
C SER A 108 5.65 -3.76 -8.40
N LYS A 109 4.79 -3.51 -9.40
CA LYS A 109 5.09 -2.56 -10.48
C LYS A 109 5.22 -1.13 -9.98
N ALA A 110 4.38 -0.71 -9.04
CA ALA A 110 4.51 0.62 -8.43
C ALA A 110 5.78 0.76 -7.59
N MET A 111 6.20 -0.29 -6.88
CA MET A 111 7.47 -0.30 -6.14
C MET A 111 8.66 -0.15 -7.06
N GLU A 112 8.67 -0.88 -8.19
CA GLU A 112 9.67 -0.74 -9.24
C GLU A 112 9.71 0.68 -9.85
N ASP A 113 8.55 1.22 -10.22
CA ASP A 113 8.43 2.55 -10.84
C ASP A 113 8.90 3.67 -9.89
N LEU A 114 8.77 3.46 -8.58
CA LEU A 114 9.33 4.34 -7.56
C LEU A 114 10.83 4.12 -7.31
N GLY A 115 11.42 3.08 -7.87
CA GLY A 115 12.82 2.73 -7.65
C GLY A 115 13.10 2.20 -6.25
N LEU A 116 12.09 1.66 -5.58
CA LEU A 116 12.26 1.03 -4.27
C LEU A 116 12.81 -0.39 -4.42
N LYS A 117 13.65 -0.79 -3.47
CA LYS A 117 14.19 -2.15 -3.45
C LYS A 117 13.10 -3.16 -3.08
N SER A 118 13.22 -4.36 -3.64
CA SER A 118 12.33 -5.47 -3.32
C SER A 118 12.37 -5.80 -1.83
N GLY A 119 11.21 -5.99 -1.23
CA GLY A 119 11.05 -6.28 0.20
C GLY A 119 10.91 -5.04 1.08
N GLU A 120 11.04 -3.83 0.52
CA GLU A 120 10.85 -2.59 1.27
C GLU A 120 9.43 -2.50 1.85
N GLU A 121 8.44 -3.02 1.13
CA GLU A 121 7.03 -3.09 1.55
C GLU A 121 6.80 -3.93 2.81
N LEU A 122 7.73 -4.83 3.13
CA LEU A 122 7.65 -5.69 4.32
C LEU A 122 8.20 -5.01 5.58
N THR A 123 8.85 -3.86 5.43
CA THR A 123 9.43 -3.14 6.56
C THR A 123 8.36 -2.51 7.44
N SER A 124 8.65 -2.37 8.74
CA SER A 124 7.77 -1.63 9.64
C SER A 124 7.68 -0.15 9.25
N GLU A 125 8.79 0.42 8.77
CA GLU A 125 8.83 1.82 8.31
C GLU A 125 7.86 2.08 7.17
N PHE A 126 7.80 1.18 6.17
CA PHE A 126 6.85 1.28 5.07
C PHE A 126 5.40 1.28 5.58
N LYS A 127 5.06 0.35 6.48
CA LYS A 127 3.71 0.26 7.06
C LYS A 127 3.33 1.51 7.84
N GLU A 128 4.23 2.01 8.68
CA GLU A 128 4.00 3.22 9.46
C GLU A 128 3.84 4.46 8.58
N LEU A 129 4.60 4.55 7.48
CA LEU A 129 4.51 5.68 6.55
C LEU A 129 3.20 5.66 5.77
N VAL A 130 2.84 4.53 5.16
CA VAL A 130 1.62 4.44 4.31
C VAL A 130 0.33 4.49 5.13
N SER A 131 0.39 4.15 6.41
CA SER A 131 -0.74 4.31 7.33
C SER A 131 -0.89 5.73 7.89
N GLY A 132 0.09 6.61 7.65
CA GLY A 132 0.11 7.96 8.17
C GLY A 132 0.62 8.10 9.61
N ASN A 133 1.10 7.03 10.23
CA ASN A 133 1.66 7.06 11.59
C ASN A 133 3.03 7.73 11.63
N LYS A 134 3.80 7.62 10.54
CA LYS A 134 5.11 8.24 10.39
C LYS A 134 5.08 9.29 9.29
N MET A 135 5.80 10.38 9.50
CA MET A 135 6.02 11.45 8.51
C MET A 135 7.52 11.71 8.37
N TYR A 136 7.95 12.14 7.17
CA TYR A 136 9.31 12.63 6.94
C TYR A 136 9.39 14.14 7.19
N TRP A 137 8.83 14.56 8.31
CA TRP A 137 8.80 15.95 8.76
C TRP A 137 8.98 16.04 10.28
N ASN A 138 9.68 17.08 10.71
CA ASN A 138 9.65 17.53 12.08
C ASN A 138 9.71 19.07 12.14
N GLU A 139 9.35 19.64 13.28
CA GLU A 139 9.22 21.10 13.44
C GLU A 139 10.56 21.83 13.34
N GLU A 140 11.66 21.20 13.75
CA GLU A 140 13.00 21.81 13.79
C GLU A 140 13.69 21.78 12.43
N SER A 141 13.71 20.63 11.77
CA SER A 141 14.43 20.44 10.49
C SER A 141 13.55 20.58 9.25
N GLY A 142 12.23 20.68 9.43
CA GLY A 142 11.28 20.70 8.33
C GLY A 142 11.13 19.34 7.67
N GLY A 143 11.00 19.30 6.35
CA GLY A 143 10.85 18.08 5.56
C GLY A 143 9.56 18.03 4.77
N ILE A 144 9.07 16.83 4.47
CA ILE A 144 7.85 16.61 3.69
C ILE A 144 6.67 16.38 4.64
N TYR A 145 5.74 17.32 4.65
CA TYR A 145 4.50 17.23 5.42
C TYR A 145 3.33 16.83 4.51
N PRO A 146 2.42 16.00 4.98
CA PRO A 146 1.23 15.62 4.22
C PRO A 146 0.34 16.81 3.88
N TRP A 147 -0.23 16.79 2.68
CA TRP A 147 -1.13 17.81 2.20
C TRP A 147 -2.27 17.22 1.37
N ALA A 148 -3.35 17.93 1.28
CA ALA A 148 -4.50 17.59 0.46
C ALA A 148 -4.77 18.72 -0.54
N GLN A 149 -5.15 18.34 -1.76
CA GLN A 149 -5.56 19.31 -2.78
C GLN A 149 -6.94 19.88 -2.41
N CYS A 150 -7.07 21.19 -2.48
CA CYS A 150 -8.36 21.85 -2.34
C CYS A 150 -9.21 21.56 -3.58
N TYR A 151 -10.44 21.12 -3.37
CA TYR A 151 -11.37 20.85 -4.47
C TYR A 151 -11.90 22.16 -5.04
N GLY A 152 -11.56 22.43 -6.30
CA GLY A 152 -12.02 23.60 -7.05
C GLY A 152 -13.32 23.30 -7.79
N GLY A 153 -14.45 23.33 -7.09
CA GLY A 153 -15.77 23.33 -7.74
C GLY A 153 -16.12 24.70 -8.26
N LYS A 154 -16.74 24.82 -9.45
CA LYS A 154 -17.45 26.05 -9.83
C LYS A 154 -18.64 26.21 -8.89
N SER A 155 -18.64 27.30 -8.14
CA SER A 155 -19.84 27.79 -7.44
C SER A 155 -20.78 28.42 -8.43
#